data_db89ee00851b38db9d94120d654ac14a
#
_entry.id   db89ee00851b38db9d94120d654ac14a
#
_cell.length_a   1.000
_cell.length_b   1.000
_cell.length_c   1.000
_cell.angle_alpha   90.00
_cell.angle_beta   90.00
_cell.angle_gamma   90.00
#
_symmetry.space_group_name_H-M   'P 1'
#
loop_
_entity.id
_entity.type
_entity.pdbx_description
1 polymer ?
#
loop_
_entity_poly.entity_id
_entity_poly.type
_entity_poly.pdbx_seq_one_letter_code
_entity_poly.pdbx_strand_id
1 'polypeptide(L)'
;MEMKIAGLTFGYSNIEVLKDLWIDFSGAQLISILGPNGVGKSTLIGCICNILQPKSGAVYIDGTSVRDIPVKELAKMIGYVPVSTSDSFPMIVVDAVLMGRHPHSKWKVEEEDLKKVYDVLVRLEIDDLAMRNFNELSAGQHQKVSLARGLVQEPRILLLDEPTSNLDIRHQIEVTRILKDLSREKDMLIIMISHDINIATAYSDNVLLMYEGGIYAAGNPWDVITKDSIRTVYGVDCDIVDYKGRPRVILDQTIANHKATDWVPPYTEEHHPTLMKRGD
;
A
#
# COMPACT_ATOMS: atom_id res chain seq x y z
N MET A 1 -1.06 12.29 -12.43
CA MET A 1 0.03 11.33 -12.19
C MET A 1 -0.42 9.97 -12.65
N GLU A 2 0.46 9.25 -13.35
CA GLU A 2 0.21 7.90 -13.82
C GLU A 2 1.34 6.98 -13.36
N MET A 3 1.01 5.78 -12.93
CA MET A 3 1.97 4.71 -12.66
C MET A 3 1.55 3.47 -13.43
N LYS A 4 2.48 2.88 -14.18
CA LYS A 4 2.24 1.69 -14.99
C LYS A 4 3.19 0.56 -14.59
N ILE A 5 2.66 -0.63 -14.45
CA ILE A 5 3.40 -1.88 -14.31
C ILE A 5 3.21 -2.67 -15.60
N ALA A 6 4.30 -2.97 -16.29
CA ALA A 6 4.29 -3.57 -17.62
C ALA A 6 5.12 -4.85 -17.66
N GLY A 7 4.47 -6.01 -17.72
CA GLY A 7 5.09 -7.34 -17.85
C GLY A 7 6.00 -7.71 -16.68
N LEU A 8 5.66 -7.26 -15.48
CA LEU A 8 6.56 -7.36 -14.32
C LEU A 8 6.66 -8.79 -13.83
N THR A 9 7.84 -9.38 -13.97
CA THR A 9 8.17 -10.71 -13.44
C THR A 9 9.32 -10.62 -12.46
N PHE A 10 9.13 -11.19 -11.27
CA PHE A 10 10.17 -11.24 -10.23
C PHE A 10 10.20 -12.59 -9.54
N GLY A 11 11.39 -13.00 -9.10
CA GLY A 11 11.56 -14.20 -8.29
C GLY A 11 12.87 -14.20 -7.52
N TYR A 12 12.85 -14.86 -6.38
CA TYR A 12 14.04 -15.13 -5.57
C TYR A 12 14.69 -16.44 -6.07
N SER A 13 15.95 -16.36 -6.48
CA SER A 13 16.65 -17.52 -7.07
C SER A 13 15.84 -18.13 -8.21
N ASN A 14 15.37 -19.37 -8.07
CA ASN A 14 14.60 -20.10 -9.08
C ASN A 14 13.09 -20.11 -8.84
N ILE A 15 12.61 -19.43 -7.78
CA ILE A 15 11.18 -19.38 -7.45
C ILE A 15 10.62 -18.07 -7.97
N GLU A 16 9.70 -18.15 -8.95
CA GLU A 16 8.94 -16.98 -9.39
C GLU A 16 7.87 -16.62 -8.36
N VAL A 17 7.86 -15.34 -7.98
CA VAL A 17 6.92 -14.76 -7.00
C VAL A 17 5.92 -13.86 -7.68
N LEU A 18 6.35 -13.07 -8.66
CA LEU A 18 5.48 -12.26 -9.52
C LEU A 18 5.59 -12.76 -10.96
N LYS A 19 4.45 -12.92 -11.62
CA LYS A 19 4.34 -13.55 -12.93
C LYS A 19 3.60 -12.63 -13.90
N ASP A 20 4.35 -11.95 -14.75
CA ASP A 20 3.84 -11.13 -15.87
C ASP A 20 2.72 -10.17 -15.47
N LEU A 21 2.97 -9.28 -14.50
CA LEU A 21 1.96 -8.36 -13.99
C LEU A 21 1.77 -7.15 -14.92
N TRP A 22 0.51 -6.88 -15.26
CA TRP A 22 0.10 -5.74 -16.07
C TRP A 22 -1.01 -4.96 -15.36
N ILE A 23 -0.76 -3.68 -15.02
CA ILE A 23 -1.75 -2.81 -14.40
C ILE A 23 -1.32 -1.35 -14.47
N ASP A 24 -2.28 -0.47 -14.70
CA ASP A 24 -2.10 0.98 -14.69
C ASP A 24 -2.85 1.61 -13.51
N PHE A 25 -2.26 2.64 -12.93
CA PHE A 25 -2.83 3.44 -11.86
C PHE A 25 -2.88 4.90 -12.28
N SER A 26 -4.01 5.56 -12.09
CA SER A 26 -4.20 6.94 -12.48
C SER A 26 -4.90 7.75 -11.39
N GLY A 27 -4.41 8.95 -11.18
CA GLY A 27 -5.00 9.93 -10.26
C GLY A 27 -4.82 9.62 -8.78
N ALA A 28 -5.40 10.49 -7.97
CA ALA A 28 -5.40 10.39 -6.51
C ALA A 28 -6.46 9.42 -6.01
N GLN A 29 -6.05 8.38 -5.32
CA GLN A 29 -6.96 7.34 -4.82
C GLN A 29 -6.31 6.51 -3.73
N LEU A 30 -7.11 5.83 -2.93
CA LEU A 30 -6.67 4.79 -2.00
C LEU A 30 -6.97 3.42 -2.62
N ILE A 31 -5.91 2.62 -2.79
CA ILE A 31 -5.98 1.25 -3.32
C ILE A 31 -5.53 0.27 -2.24
N SER A 32 -6.29 -0.79 -2.02
CA SER A 32 -5.86 -1.92 -1.20
C SER A 32 -5.42 -3.10 -2.04
N ILE A 33 -4.23 -3.62 -1.76
CA ILE A 33 -3.76 -4.91 -2.28
C ILE A 33 -4.19 -6.00 -1.30
N LEU A 34 -4.97 -6.96 -1.79
CA LEU A 34 -5.45 -8.13 -1.08
C LEU A 34 -4.87 -9.41 -1.67
N GLY A 35 -4.91 -10.50 -0.92
CA GLY A 35 -4.49 -11.83 -1.34
C GLY A 35 -3.82 -12.61 -0.22
N PRO A 36 -3.62 -13.93 -0.38
CA PRO A 36 -3.01 -14.79 0.62
C PRO A 36 -1.58 -14.37 1.01
N ASN A 37 -1.09 -14.88 2.14
CA ASN A 37 0.30 -14.69 2.52
C ASN A 37 1.23 -15.37 1.53
N GLY A 38 2.36 -14.74 1.22
CA GLY A 38 3.36 -15.27 0.30
C GLY A 38 3.02 -15.10 -1.19
N VAL A 39 1.88 -14.49 -1.57
CA VAL A 39 1.49 -14.31 -2.97
C VAL A 39 2.31 -13.26 -3.73
N GLY A 40 3.16 -12.48 -3.02
CA GLY A 40 4.03 -11.49 -3.65
C GLY A 40 3.64 -10.03 -3.42
N LYS A 41 2.70 -9.72 -2.51
CA LYS A 41 2.25 -8.33 -2.25
C LYS A 41 3.39 -7.38 -1.88
N SER A 42 4.18 -7.71 -0.86
CA SER A 42 5.34 -6.90 -0.43
C SER A 42 6.46 -6.89 -1.50
N THR A 43 6.59 -7.98 -2.26
CA THR A 43 7.52 -8.06 -3.40
C THR A 43 7.13 -7.07 -4.49
N LEU A 44 5.83 -6.94 -4.79
CA LEU A 44 5.32 -5.95 -5.74
C LEU A 44 5.65 -4.53 -5.28
N ILE A 45 5.39 -4.19 -4.01
CA ILE A 45 5.79 -2.90 -3.43
C ILE A 45 7.29 -2.68 -3.55
N GLY A 46 8.12 -3.69 -3.25
CA GLY A 46 9.58 -3.62 -3.38
C GLY A 46 10.05 -3.35 -4.82
N CYS A 47 9.36 -3.89 -5.82
CA CYS A 47 9.64 -3.59 -7.23
C CYS A 47 9.22 -2.17 -7.61
N ILE A 48 8.07 -1.68 -7.12
CA ILE A 48 7.61 -0.31 -7.36
C ILE A 48 8.59 0.70 -6.75
N CYS A 49 9.11 0.43 -5.55
CA CYS A 49 10.12 1.27 -4.89
C CYS A 49 11.52 1.19 -5.54
N ASN A 50 11.73 0.35 -6.57
CA ASN A 50 13.03 0.04 -7.15
C ASN A 50 14.04 -0.55 -6.14
N ILE A 51 13.56 -1.12 -5.04
CA ILE A 51 14.37 -1.87 -4.05
C ILE A 51 14.68 -3.26 -4.60
N LEU A 52 13.70 -3.88 -5.25
CA LEU A 52 13.84 -5.18 -5.90
C LEU A 52 13.87 -5.01 -7.42
N GLN A 53 14.84 -5.65 -8.07
CA GLN A 53 15.02 -5.57 -9.51
C GLN A 53 14.27 -6.73 -10.19
N PRO A 54 13.21 -6.47 -11.00
CA PRO A 54 12.50 -7.51 -11.71
C PRO A 54 13.37 -8.20 -12.76
N LYS A 55 13.08 -9.48 -13.03
CA LYS A 55 13.75 -10.29 -14.06
C LYS A 55 13.36 -9.82 -15.46
N SER A 56 12.09 -9.43 -15.63
CA SER A 56 11.56 -8.84 -16.87
C SER A 56 10.49 -7.81 -16.54
N GLY A 57 10.10 -7.00 -17.53
CA GLY A 57 9.17 -5.92 -17.36
C GLY A 57 9.73 -4.73 -16.59
N ALA A 58 8.90 -3.74 -16.37
CA ALA A 58 9.29 -2.51 -15.68
C ALA A 58 8.11 -1.81 -15.00
N VAL A 59 8.44 -0.92 -14.06
CA VAL A 59 7.49 0.03 -13.46
C VAL A 59 7.83 1.41 -14.02
N TYR A 60 6.81 2.16 -14.41
CA TYR A 60 6.93 3.52 -14.95
C TYR A 60 6.14 4.49 -14.10
N ILE A 61 6.65 5.69 -13.91
CA ILE A 61 5.96 6.83 -13.31
C ILE A 61 5.99 7.97 -14.31
N ASP A 62 4.81 8.46 -14.71
CA ASP A 62 4.65 9.50 -15.73
C ASP A 62 5.49 9.21 -17.00
N GLY A 63 5.50 7.94 -17.44
CA GLY A 63 6.20 7.46 -18.62
C GLY A 63 7.71 7.19 -18.46
N THR A 64 8.30 7.47 -17.29
CA THR A 64 9.71 7.21 -17.01
C THR A 64 9.88 5.95 -16.16
N SER A 65 10.75 5.03 -16.59
CA SER A 65 11.05 3.84 -15.80
C SER A 65 11.67 4.21 -14.46
N VAL A 66 11.18 3.58 -13.36
CA VAL A 66 11.73 3.82 -12.02
C VAL A 66 13.23 3.49 -11.91
N ARG A 67 13.74 2.65 -12.80
CA ARG A 67 15.18 2.32 -12.88
C ARG A 67 16.02 3.49 -13.40
N ASP A 68 15.43 4.34 -14.23
CA ASP A 68 16.12 5.46 -14.87
C ASP A 68 16.02 6.75 -14.04
N ILE A 69 15.17 6.75 -13.00
CA ILE A 69 15.04 7.88 -12.08
C ILE A 69 16.16 7.81 -11.03
N PRO A 70 16.95 8.87 -10.83
CA PRO A 70 17.93 8.91 -9.75
C PRO A 70 17.29 8.61 -8.39
N VAL A 71 17.95 7.79 -7.57
CA VAL A 71 17.39 7.31 -6.27
C VAL A 71 16.86 8.45 -5.39
N LYS A 72 17.59 9.59 -5.34
CA LYS A 72 17.17 10.76 -4.58
C LYS A 72 15.87 11.39 -5.11
N GLU A 73 15.70 11.44 -6.42
CA GLU A 73 14.47 11.97 -7.03
C GLU A 73 13.30 10.98 -6.89
N LEU A 74 13.56 9.68 -7.07
CA LEU A 74 12.56 8.65 -6.81
C LEU A 74 12.08 8.69 -5.35
N ALA A 75 13.02 8.88 -4.41
CA ALA A 75 12.71 9.01 -2.99
C ALA A 75 11.89 10.27 -2.64
N LYS A 76 11.84 11.30 -3.48
CA LYS A 76 10.90 12.43 -3.32
C LYS A 76 9.51 12.13 -3.88
N MET A 77 9.42 11.21 -4.81
CA MET A 77 8.16 10.85 -5.48
C MET A 77 7.39 9.76 -4.73
N ILE A 78 8.13 8.80 -4.16
CA ILE A 78 7.57 7.62 -3.48
C ILE A 78 7.92 7.66 -2.00
N GLY A 79 6.91 7.72 -1.13
CA GLY A 79 7.03 7.41 0.30
C GLY A 79 6.77 5.92 0.52
N TYR A 80 7.62 5.25 1.28
CA TYR A 80 7.44 3.85 1.63
C TYR A 80 7.42 3.66 3.15
N VAL A 81 6.36 3.03 3.63
CA VAL A 81 6.18 2.65 5.03
C VAL A 81 6.19 1.12 5.09
N PRO A 82 7.30 0.51 5.51
CA PRO A 82 7.39 -0.95 5.64
C PRO A 82 6.54 -1.46 6.80
N VAL A 83 6.36 -2.77 6.87
CA VAL A 83 5.83 -3.44 8.07
C VAL A 83 6.65 -2.98 9.28
N SER A 84 5.96 -2.58 10.34
CA SER A 84 6.61 -2.09 11.54
C SER A 84 7.46 -3.19 12.17
N THR A 85 8.76 -3.08 12.03
CA THR A 85 9.72 -3.87 12.80
C THR A 85 10.04 -3.08 14.08
N SER A 86 10.16 -3.78 15.18
CA SER A 86 10.54 -3.19 16.49
C SER A 86 12.03 -2.83 16.51
N ASP A 87 12.47 -1.99 15.56
CA ASP A 87 13.85 -1.51 15.53
C ASP A 87 14.08 -0.53 16.66
N SER A 88 14.80 -1.03 17.67
CA SER A 88 15.08 -0.36 18.94
C SER A 88 16.24 0.63 18.81
N PHE A 89 16.09 1.69 18.03
CA PHE A 89 17.02 2.81 18.12
C PHE A 89 16.51 3.83 19.15
N PRO A 90 17.34 4.22 20.17
CA PRO A 90 17.00 5.28 21.11
C PRO A 90 16.99 6.63 20.37
N MET A 91 15.83 7.01 19.88
CA MET A 91 15.60 8.21 19.09
C MET A 91 14.27 8.84 19.52
N ILE A 92 14.19 10.15 19.60
CA ILE A 92 12.91 10.82 19.84
C ILE A 92 12.07 10.89 18.57
N VAL A 93 10.74 11.01 18.75
CA VAL A 93 9.77 10.98 17.65
C VAL A 93 10.06 12.04 16.59
N VAL A 94 10.39 13.27 16.99
CA VAL A 94 10.68 14.35 16.04
C VAL A 94 11.87 14.00 15.14
N ASP A 95 12.92 13.38 15.67
CA ASP A 95 14.10 12.98 14.90
C ASP A 95 13.76 11.82 13.96
N ALA A 96 12.96 10.85 14.43
CA ALA A 96 12.50 9.72 13.61
C ALA A 96 11.68 10.19 12.39
N VAL A 97 10.82 11.19 12.57
CA VAL A 97 10.03 11.77 11.47
C VAL A 97 10.91 12.63 10.57
N LEU A 98 11.85 13.41 11.15
CA LEU A 98 12.75 14.27 10.39
C LEU A 98 13.64 13.48 9.40
N MET A 99 13.96 12.21 9.70
CA MET A 99 14.67 11.34 8.74
C MET A 99 13.93 11.22 7.40
N GLY A 100 12.61 11.36 7.38
CA GLY A 100 11.81 11.38 6.15
C GLY A 100 12.13 12.57 5.25
N ARG A 101 12.71 13.65 5.77
CA ARG A 101 13.15 14.82 4.98
C ARG A 101 14.49 14.64 4.28
N HIS A 102 15.22 13.54 4.56
CA HIS A 102 16.56 13.29 3.98
C HIS A 102 16.63 13.44 2.44
N PRO A 103 15.64 13.02 1.62
CA PRO A 103 15.69 13.23 0.18
C PRO A 103 15.70 14.72 -0.22
N HIS A 104 15.15 15.60 0.60
CA HIS A 104 15.07 17.03 0.37
C HIS A 104 16.27 17.79 0.95
N SER A 105 16.91 17.26 1.98
CA SER A 105 18.01 17.90 2.71
C SER A 105 19.27 18.05 1.85
N LYS A 106 19.96 19.21 2.01
CA LYS A 106 21.24 19.53 1.34
C LYS A 106 22.45 19.42 2.25
N TRP A 107 22.41 18.87 3.44
CA TRP A 107 23.46 18.78 4.49
C TRP A 107 23.09 19.40 5.84
N LYS A 108 22.03 20.21 5.91
CA LYS A 108 21.59 20.87 7.11
C LYS A 108 20.06 20.81 7.19
N VAL A 109 19.55 20.54 8.37
CA VAL A 109 18.12 20.66 8.68
C VAL A 109 17.75 22.13 8.65
N GLU A 110 16.74 22.50 7.86
CA GLU A 110 16.23 23.85 7.77
C GLU A 110 15.01 24.01 8.69
N GLU A 111 14.71 25.24 9.08
CA GLU A 111 13.54 25.55 9.92
C GLU A 111 12.22 25.09 9.25
N GLU A 112 12.18 25.16 7.93
CA GLU A 112 11.06 24.66 7.14
C GLU A 112 10.85 23.15 7.29
N ASP A 113 11.92 22.34 7.40
CA ASP A 113 11.81 20.91 7.62
C ASP A 113 11.20 20.61 8.98
N LEU A 114 11.61 21.34 10.04
CA LEU A 114 11.03 21.19 11.38
C LEU A 114 9.54 21.58 11.40
N LYS A 115 9.17 22.64 10.68
CA LYS A 115 7.77 23.03 10.53
C LYS A 115 6.95 21.92 9.87
N LYS A 116 7.44 21.34 8.77
CA LYS A 116 6.76 20.21 8.09
C LYS A 116 6.62 18.99 8.99
N VAL A 117 7.64 18.69 9.79
CA VAL A 117 7.57 17.61 10.80
C VAL A 117 6.44 17.90 11.79
N TYR A 118 6.40 19.12 12.35
CA TYR A 118 5.37 19.50 13.30
C TYR A 118 3.96 19.43 12.68
N ASP A 119 3.77 19.97 11.47
CA ASP A 119 2.50 19.95 10.76
C ASP A 119 1.98 18.51 10.54
N VAL A 120 2.87 17.56 10.21
CA VAL A 120 2.52 16.14 10.06
C VAL A 120 2.19 15.50 11.41
N LEU A 121 2.94 15.79 12.47
CA LEU A 121 2.65 15.27 13.81
C LEU A 121 1.27 15.73 14.30
N VAL A 122 0.95 17.01 14.13
CA VAL A 122 -0.39 17.57 14.46
C VAL A 122 -1.47 16.89 13.62
N ARG A 123 -1.25 16.69 12.31
CA ARG A 123 -2.21 16.04 11.42
C ARG A 123 -2.53 14.59 11.84
N LEU A 124 -1.57 13.89 12.42
CA LEU A 124 -1.73 12.52 12.91
C LEU A 124 -2.12 12.45 14.39
N GLU A 125 -2.32 13.59 15.05
CA GLU A 125 -2.66 13.69 16.47
C GLU A 125 -1.65 12.98 17.37
N ILE A 126 -0.35 13.27 17.17
CA ILE A 126 0.79 12.74 17.92
C ILE A 126 1.85 13.81 18.21
N ASP A 127 1.52 15.09 18.14
CA ASP A 127 2.43 16.19 18.42
C ASP A 127 2.85 16.24 19.90
N ASP A 128 2.00 15.77 20.81
CA ASP A 128 2.33 15.57 22.23
C ASP A 128 3.43 14.54 22.46
N LEU A 129 3.68 13.67 21.50
CA LEU A 129 4.69 12.62 21.54
C LEU A 129 6.05 13.06 20.96
N ALA A 130 6.15 14.27 20.41
CA ALA A 130 7.31 14.73 19.63
C ALA A 130 8.67 14.51 20.33
N MET A 131 8.72 14.73 21.65
CA MET A 131 9.93 14.59 22.47
C MET A 131 10.04 13.25 23.19
N ARG A 132 9.09 12.32 23.01
CA ARG A 132 9.16 10.96 23.57
C ARG A 132 10.16 10.10 22.82
N ASN A 133 10.76 9.15 23.53
CA ASN A 133 11.54 8.09 22.90
C ASN A 133 10.62 7.18 22.07
N PHE A 134 11.05 6.87 20.86
CA PHE A 134 10.32 5.99 19.95
C PHE A 134 10.02 4.63 20.59
N ASN A 135 10.94 4.08 21.38
CA ASN A 135 10.79 2.78 22.05
C ASN A 135 9.74 2.76 23.18
N GLU A 136 9.26 3.92 23.62
CA GLU A 136 8.26 4.04 24.68
C GLU A 136 6.81 4.12 24.14
N LEU A 137 6.67 4.06 22.83
CA LEU A 137 5.39 4.21 22.17
C LEU A 137 4.59 2.90 22.15
N SER A 138 3.27 3.02 22.18
CA SER A 138 2.38 1.90 21.87
C SER A 138 2.45 1.51 20.37
N ALA A 139 2.01 0.31 20.00
CA ALA A 139 2.01 -0.13 18.60
C ALA A 139 1.28 0.85 17.66
N GLY A 140 0.12 1.40 18.09
CA GLY A 140 -0.62 2.40 17.32
C GLY A 140 0.13 3.71 17.17
N GLN A 141 0.82 4.16 18.22
CA GLN A 141 1.66 5.37 18.18
C GLN A 141 2.88 5.15 17.27
N HIS A 142 3.54 4.00 17.36
CA HIS A 142 4.62 3.59 16.45
C HIS A 142 4.18 3.66 14.99
N GLN A 143 2.99 3.13 14.69
CA GLN A 143 2.45 3.13 13.34
C GLN A 143 2.19 4.55 12.84
N LYS A 144 1.61 5.42 13.68
CA LYS A 144 1.41 6.85 13.33
C LYS A 144 2.73 7.57 13.08
N VAL A 145 3.78 7.31 13.88
CA VAL A 145 5.13 7.90 13.67
C VAL A 145 5.76 7.37 12.38
N SER A 146 5.63 6.08 12.08
CA SER A 146 6.10 5.50 10.82
C SER A 146 5.38 6.11 9.60
N LEU A 147 4.07 6.33 9.73
CA LEU A 147 3.28 7.04 8.72
C LEU A 147 3.71 8.51 8.59
N ALA A 148 3.96 9.21 9.73
CA ALA A 148 4.47 10.58 9.74
C ALA A 148 5.80 10.69 8.97
N ARG A 149 6.72 9.74 9.18
CA ARG A 149 8.00 9.67 8.46
C ARG A 149 7.83 9.52 6.96
N GLY A 150 6.86 8.74 6.50
CA GLY A 150 6.53 8.61 5.08
C GLY A 150 5.88 9.88 4.50
N LEU A 151 5.00 10.51 5.26
CA LEU A 151 4.24 11.70 4.83
C LEU A 151 5.06 12.98 4.80
N VAL A 152 5.99 13.17 5.75
CA VAL A 152 6.82 14.39 5.82
C VAL A 152 7.72 14.53 4.58
N GLN A 153 7.93 13.45 3.85
CA GLN A 153 8.62 13.41 2.55
C GLN A 153 7.83 14.12 1.45
N GLU A 154 6.52 14.41 1.67
CA GLU A 154 5.60 15.00 0.68
C GLU A 154 5.54 14.20 -0.63
N PRO A 155 5.36 12.88 -0.56
CA PRO A 155 5.40 12.04 -1.75
C PRO A 155 4.13 12.20 -2.60
N ARG A 156 4.23 11.92 -3.91
CA ARG A 156 3.06 11.81 -4.81
C ARG A 156 2.43 10.41 -4.75
N ILE A 157 3.23 9.40 -4.39
CA ILE A 157 2.84 8.00 -4.21
C ILE A 157 3.22 7.58 -2.79
N LEU A 158 2.28 7.06 -2.02
CA LEU A 158 2.56 6.49 -0.70
C LEU A 158 2.26 4.99 -0.73
N LEU A 159 3.28 4.19 -0.47
CA LEU A 159 3.21 2.74 -0.42
C LEU A 159 3.31 2.28 1.03
N LEU A 160 2.36 1.45 1.47
CA LEU A 160 2.31 0.97 2.84
C LEU A 160 2.23 -0.56 2.85
N ASP A 161 3.16 -1.18 3.54
CA ASP A 161 3.16 -2.61 3.74
C ASP A 161 2.53 -2.94 5.09
N GLU A 162 1.28 -3.43 5.06
CA GLU A 162 0.47 -3.81 6.22
C GLU A 162 0.35 -2.72 7.31
N PRO A 163 -0.07 -1.49 6.98
CA PRO A 163 -0.07 -0.37 7.92
C PRO A 163 -1.02 -0.53 9.10
N THR A 164 -1.87 -1.53 9.09
CA THR A 164 -2.86 -1.82 10.12
C THR A 164 -2.63 -3.13 10.86
N SER A 165 -1.57 -3.89 10.50
CA SER A 165 -1.19 -5.10 11.22
C SER A 165 -0.83 -4.76 12.68
N ASN A 166 -1.15 -5.65 13.59
CA ASN A 166 -0.89 -5.48 15.04
C ASN A 166 -1.61 -4.29 15.73
N LEU A 167 -2.56 -3.64 15.05
CA LEU A 167 -3.41 -2.60 15.64
C LEU A 167 -4.76 -3.19 16.08
N ASP A 168 -5.32 -2.65 17.16
CA ASP A 168 -6.72 -2.91 17.50
C ASP A 168 -7.68 -2.29 16.46
N ILE A 169 -8.93 -2.73 16.46
CA ILE A 169 -9.94 -2.34 15.48
C ILE A 169 -10.11 -0.81 15.41
N ARG A 170 -10.05 -0.12 16.54
CA ARG A 170 -10.20 1.34 16.58
C ARG A 170 -9.06 2.01 15.81
N HIS A 171 -7.82 1.66 16.10
CA HIS A 171 -6.64 2.23 15.45
C HIS A 171 -6.55 1.83 13.97
N GLN A 172 -6.98 0.61 13.60
CA GLN A 172 -7.07 0.21 12.18
C GLN A 172 -8.00 1.14 11.39
N ILE A 173 -9.19 1.42 11.93
CA ILE A 173 -10.17 2.33 11.31
C ILE A 173 -9.61 3.73 11.22
N GLU A 174 -8.99 4.23 12.30
CA GLU A 174 -8.43 5.58 12.37
C GLU A 174 -7.33 5.77 11.32
N VAL A 175 -6.33 4.88 11.26
CA VAL A 175 -5.25 4.95 10.27
C VAL A 175 -5.80 4.88 8.83
N THR A 176 -6.71 3.94 8.56
CA THR A 176 -7.26 3.80 7.21
C THR A 176 -8.08 5.03 6.78
N ARG A 177 -8.82 5.64 7.70
CA ARG A 177 -9.54 6.88 7.46
C ARG A 177 -8.58 8.04 7.17
N ILE A 178 -7.53 8.20 7.96
CA ILE A 178 -6.48 9.21 7.72
C ILE A 178 -5.89 9.03 6.31
N LEU A 179 -5.54 7.80 5.91
CA LEU A 179 -5.03 7.51 4.57
C LEU A 179 -6.03 7.91 3.47
N LYS A 180 -7.32 7.60 3.68
CA LYS A 180 -8.37 7.98 2.74
C LYS A 180 -8.50 9.50 2.58
N ASP A 181 -8.49 10.22 3.70
CA ASP A 181 -8.58 11.68 3.69
C ASP A 181 -7.34 12.30 3.03
N LEU A 182 -6.12 11.81 3.35
CA LEU A 182 -4.87 12.25 2.73
C LEU A 182 -4.83 12.04 1.22
N SER A 183 -5.36 10.90 0.72
CA SER A 183 -5.38 10.65 -0.72
C SER A 183 -6.16 11.73 -1.48
N ARG A 184 -7.23 12.26 -0.88
CA ARG A 184 -8.08 13.29 -1.46
C ARG A 184 -7.51 14.70 -1.29
N GLU A 185 -7.06 15.03 -0.07
CA GLU A 185 -6.60 16.37 0.28
C GLU A 185 -5.25 16.73 -0.36
N LYS A 186 -4.37 15.74 -0.52
CA LYS A 186 -3.01 15.93 -1.06
C LYS A 186 -2.84 15.48 -2.50
N ASP A 187 -3.91 15.12 -3.19
CA ASP A 187 -3.89 14.57 -4.56
C ASP A 187 -2.88 13.40 -4.71
N MET A 188 -2.89 12.48 -3.73
CA MET A 188 -1.89 11.42 -3.58
C MET A 188 -2.44 10.05 -3.99
N LEU A 189 -1.65 9.28 -4.74
CA LEU A 189 -1.89 7.85 -4.93
C LEU A 189 -1.40 7.09 -3.70
N ILE A 190 -2.29 6.43 -2.99
CA ILE A 190 -1.96 5.61 -1.83
C ILE A 190 -2.24 4.15 -2.15
N ILE A 191 -1.25 3.30 -2.01
CA ILE A 191 -1.38 1.84 -2.18
C ILE A 191 -1.00 1.18 -0.86
N MET A 192 -1.92 0.42 -0.27
CA MET A 192 -1.66 -0.29 0.98
C MET A 192 -1.93 -1.79 0.83
N ILE A 193 -1.08 -2.61 1.41
CA ILE A 193 -1.37 -4.03 1.62
C ILE A 193 -2.28 -4.14 2.85
N SER A 194 -3.37 -4.88 2.71
CA SER A 194 -4.30 -5.16 3.81
C SER A 194 -4.57 -6.65 3.94
N HIS A 195 -4.77 -7.10 5.17
CA HIS A 195 -5.27 -8.46 5.47
C HIS A 195 -6.76 -8.48 5.78
N ASP A 196 -7.32 -7.34 6.15
CA ASP A 196 -8.76 -7.22 6.42
C ASP A 196 -9.50 -6.78 5.15
N ILE A 197 -10.24 -7.74 4.58
CA ILE A 197 -11.03 -7.52 3.36
C ILE A 197 -12.11 -6.47 3.61
N ASN A 198 -12.73 -6.49 4.79
CA ASN A 198 -13.83 -5.59 5.12
C ASN A 198 -13.36 -4.14 5.36
N ILE A 199 -12.17 -3.94 5.92
CA ILE A 199 -11.53 -2.63 6.01
C ILE A 199 -11.15 -2.15 4.60
N ALA A 200 -10.52 -3.00 3.80
CA ALA A 200 -10.14 -2.67 2.43
C ALA A 200 -11.35 -2.23 1.60
N THR A 201 -12.44 -2.99 1.60
CA THR A 201 -13.65 -2.66 0.84
C THR A 201 -14.36 -1.42 1.36
N ALA A 202 -14.32 -1.14 2.65
CA ALA A 202 -14.99 0.02 3.25
C ALA A 202 -14.34 1.35 2.86
N TYR A 203 -13.01 1.38 2.71
CA TYR A 203 -12.27 2.63 2.57
C TYR A 203 -11.63 2.83 1.20
N SER A 204 -11.23 1.77 0.49
CA SER A 204 -10.51 1.90 -0.78
C SER A 204 -11.43 2.34 -1.93
N ASP A 205 -10.87 3.11 -2.84
CA ASP A 205 -11.54 3.45 -4.10
C ASP A 205 -11.50 2.24 -5.04
N ASN A 206 -10.36 1.56 -5.07
CA ASN A 206 -10.15 0.33 -5.83
C ASN A 206 -9.44 -0.73 -4.99
N VAL A 207 -9.59 -1.98 -5.40
CA VAL A 207 -8.95 -3.15 -4.80
C VAL A 207 -8.17 -3.89 -5.88
N LEU A 208 -6.96 -4.32 -5.54
CA LEU A 208 -6.14 -5.23 -6.32
C LEU A 208 -6.08 -6.57 -5.59
N LEU A 209 -6.67 -7.61 -6.15
CA LEU A 209 -6.68 -8.95 -5.58
C LEU A 209 -5.61 -9.81 -6.28
N MET A 210 -4.62 -10.26 -5.52
CA MET A 210 -3.51 -11.09 -6.01
C MET A 210 -3.72 -12.57 -5.68
N TYR A 211 -3.36 -13.43 -6.64
CA TYR A 211 -3.41 -14.88 -6.50
C TYR A 211 -2.29 -15.53 -7.30
N GLU A 212 -1.60 -16.54 -6.76
CA GLU A 212 -0.54 -17.34 -7.39
C GLU A 212 0.54 -16.54 -8.14
N GLY A 213 0.88 -15.35 -7.63
CA GLY A 213 1.89 -14.47 -8.20
C GLY A 213 1.38 -13.56 -9.31
N GLY A 214 0.10 -13.61 -9.65
CA GLY A 214 -0.56 -12.76 -10.63
C GLY A 214 -1.65 -11.86 -10.03
N ILE A 215 -2.26 -11.04 -10.87
CA ILE A 215 -3.43 -10.24 -10.52
C ILE A 215 -4.67 -11.07 -10.87
N TYR A 216 -5.46 -11.45 -9.87
CA TYR A 216 -6.72 -12.18 -10.07
C TYR A 216 -7.83 -11.26 -10.58
N ALA A 217 -7.99 -10.11 -9.90
CA ALA A 217 -8.94 -9.09 -10.29
C ALA A 217 -8.50 -7.73 -9.76
N ALA A 218 -8.85 -6.66 -10.45
CA ALA A 218 -8.57 -5.30 -10.04
C ALA A 218 -9.69 -4.35 -10.47
N GLY A 219 -10.08 -3.42 -9.61
CA GLY A 219 -11.17 -2.49 -9.87
C GLY A 219 -11.92 -2.05 -8.62
N ASN A 220 -13.14 -1.57 -8.83
CA ASN A 220 -14.03 -1.19 -7.74
C ASN A 220 -14.26 -2.39 -6.80
N PRO A 221 -14.38 -2.20 -5.48
CA PRO A 221 -14.61 -3.27 -4.53
C PRO A 221 -15.77 -4.21 -4.88
N TRP A 222 -16.87 -3.72 -5.46
CA TRP A 222 -18.00 -4.54 -5.90
C TRP A 222 -17.67 -5.46 -7.08
N ASP A 223 -16.80 -5.03 -7.96
CA ASP A 223 -16.41 -5.81 -9.14
C ASP A 223 -15.38 -6.89 -8.78
N VAL A 224 -14.57 -6.65 -7.75
CA VAL A 224 -13.46 -7.52 -7.35
C VAL A 224 -13.86 -8.52 -6.26
N ILE A 225 -14.65 -8.07 -5.27
CA ILE A 225 -15.00 -8.89 -4.10
C ILE A 225 -16.35 -9.58 -4.34
N THR A 226 -16.28 -10.79 -4.86
CA THR A 226 -17.40 -11.67 -5.16
C THR A 226 -17.26 -12.99 -4.40
N LYS A 227 -18.32 -13.77 -4.31
CA LYS A 227 -18.28 -15.12 -3.71
C LYS A 227 -17.22 -15.99 -4.40
N ASP A 228 -17.16 -15.92 -5.73
CA ASP A 228 -16.22 -16.72 -6.54
C ASP A 228 -14.78 -16.28 -6.32
N SER A 229 -14.51 -14.97 -6.24
CA SER A 229 -13.16 -14.47 -5.99
C SER A 229 -12.67 -14.86 -4.58
N ILE A 230 -13.52 -14.77 -3.56
CA ILE A 230 -13.17 -15.18 -2.20
C ILE A 230 -12.96 -16.68 -2.11
N ARG A 231 -13.83 -17.47 -2.74
CA ARG A 231 -13.68 -18.94 -2.80
C ARG A 231 -12.38 -19.34 -3.51
N THR A 232 -12.10 -18.74 -4.67
CA THR A 232 -10.90 -19.09 -5.44
C THR A 232 -9.62 -18.68 -4.74
N VAL A 233 -9.55 -17.44 -4.26
CA VAL A 233 -8.30 -16.85 -3.75
C VAL A 233 -8.01 -17.30 -2.32
N TYR A 234 -9.04 -17.41 -1.48
CA TYR A 234 -8.87 -17.73 -0.05
C TYR A 234 -9.33 -19.14 0.33
N GLY A 235 -10.05 -19.85 -0.55
CA GLY A 235 -10.52 -21.20 -0.28
C GLY A 235 -11.63 -21.26 0.76
N VAL A 236 -12.44 -20.21 0.90
CA VAL A 236 -13.53 -20.14 1.88
C VAL A 236 -14.82 -19.70 1.21
N ASP A 237 -15.94 -20.21 1.69
CA ASP A 237 -17.28 -19.77 1.27
C ASP A 237 -17.68 -18.53 2.06
N CYS A 238 -18.47 -17.67 1.44
CA CYS A 238 -18.93 -16.43 2.07
C CYS A 238 -20.23 -15.92 1.44
N ASP A 239 -20.90 -15.04 2.17
CA ASP A 239 -21.91 -14.14 1.63
C ASP A 239 -21.34 -12.75 1.43
N ILE A 240 -21.77 -12.08 0.34
CA ILE A 240 -21.45 -10.67 0.08
C ILE A 240 -22.75 -9.87 0.25
N VAL A 241 -22.73 -8.94 1.20
CA VAL A 241 -23.89 -8.08 1.48
C VAL A 241 -23.54 -6.62 1.26
N ASP A 242 -24.54 -5.83 0.86
CA ASP A 242 -24.39 -4.38 0.82
C ASP A 242 -24.44 -3.80 2.23
N TYR A 243 -23.40 -3.05 2.59
CA TYR A 243 -23.42 -2.24 3.79
C TYR A 243 -23.00 -0.80 3.45
N LYS A 244 -23.99 0.10 3.42
CA LYS A 244 -23.78 1.53 3.09
C LYS A 244 -23.13 1.73 1.71
N GLY A 245 -23.55 0.98 0.70
CA GLY A 245 -23.02 1.07 -0.66
C GLY A 245 -21.66 0.40 -0.88
N ARG A 246 -21.19 -0.41 0.09
CA ARG A 246 -19.91 -1.12 0.03
C ARG A 246 -20.09 -2.61 0.26
N PRO A 247 -19.36 -3.49 -0.46
CA PRO A 247 -19.44 -4.93 -0.22
C PRO A 247 -18.84 -5.28 1.15
N ARG A 248 -19.55 -6.12 1.88
CA ARG A 248 -19.10 -6.74 3.14
C ARG A 248 -19.07 -8.24 2.97
N VAL A 249 -17.95 -8.83 3.32
CA VAL A 249 -17.76 -10.27 3.32
C VAL A 249 -18.17 -10.82 4.67
N ILE A 250 -19.14 -11.74 4.65
CA ILE A 250 -19.55 -12.54 5.81
C ILE A 250 -19.06 -13.96 5.54
N LEU A 251 -18.02 -14.37 6.27
CA LEU A 251 -17.40 -15.68 6.08
C LEU A 251 -18.33 -16.78 6.61
N ASP A 252 -18.47 -17.86 5.84
CA ASP A 252 -19.08 -19.11 6.31
C ASP A 252 -18.03 -19.92 7.09
N GLN A 253 -18.51 -20.88 7.89
CA GLN A 253 -17.63 -21.82 8.61
C GLN A 253 -17.08 -22.92 7.67
N THR A 254 -17.54 -22.97 6.44
CA THR A 254 -17.16 -23.98 5.45
C THR A 254 -15.88 -23.60 4.74
N ILE A 255 -14.88 -24.48 4.80
CA ILE A 255 -13.67 -24.38 3.98
C ILE A 255 -13.94 -25.05 2.65
N ALA A 256 -13.83 -24.29 1.56
CA ALA A 256 -14.02 -24.81 0.22
C ALA A 256 -12.83 -25.70 -0.18
N ASN A 257 -13.10 -26.98 -0.51
CA ASN A 257 -12.09 -27.94 -0.99
C ASN A 257 -11.71 -27.67 -2.47
N HIS A 258 -11.44 -26.42 -2.84
CA HIS A 258 -11.15 -26.09 -4.23
C HIS A 258 -9.78 -25.40 -4.35
N LYS A 259 -8.79 -26.13 -4.89
CA LYS A 259 -7.62 -25.51 -5.49
C LYS A 259 -7.96 -25.33 -6.98
N ALA A 260 -7.97 -24.11 -7.45
CA ALA A 260 -7.98 -23.83 -8.88
C ALA A 260 -6.64 -24.34 -9.46
N THR A 261 -6.64 -25.55 -10.02
CA THR A 261 -5.41 -26.21 -10.50
C THR A 261 -4.89 -25.62 -11.81
N ASP A 262 -5.70 -24.82 -12.53
CA ASP A 262 -5.39 -24.31 -13.87
C ASP A 262 -5.68 -22.80 -14.03
N TRP A 263 -5.50 -22.00 -12.95
CA TRP A 263 -5.72 -20.57 -13.03
C TRP A 263 -4.61 -19.89 -13.84
N VAL A 264 -5.03 -19.08 -14.82
CA VAL A 264 -4.14 -18.24 -15.64
C VAL A 264 -4.48 -16.77 -15.34
N PRO A 265 -3.49 -15.89 -15.15
CA PRO A 265 -3.74 -14.46 -14.97
C PRO A 265 -4.54 -13.89 -16.14
N PRO A 266 -5.67 -13.17 -15.87
CA PRO A 266 -6.54 -12.67 -16.94
C PRO A 266 -5.98 -11.44 -17.65
N TYR A 267 -4.93 -10.82 -17.13
CA TYR A 267 -4.41 -9.56 -17.64
C TYR A 267 -3.13 -9.74 -18.44
N THR A 268 -3.07 -9.10 -19.61
CA THR A 268 -1.96 -9.11 -20.55
C THR A 268 -1.62 -7.70 -20.98
N GLU A 269 -0.60 -7.53 -21.83
CA GLU A 269 -0.24 -6.23 -22.41
C GLU A 269 -1.42 -5.53 -23.12
N GLU A 270 -2.24 -6.29 -23.84
CA GLU A 270 -3.37 -5.75 -24.61
C GLU A 270 -4.61 -5.51 -23.73
N HIS A 271 -4.76 -6.27 -22.66
CA HIS A 271 -5.96 -6.27 -21.80
C HIS A 271 -5.55 -6.28 -20.34
N HIS A 272 -5.35 -5.09 -19.75
CA HIS A 272 -5.09 -4.93 -18.33
C HIS A 272 -5.89 -3.77 -17.74
N PRO A 273 -6.18 -3.80 -16.43
CA PRO A 273 -7.01 -2.79 -15.81
C PRO A 273 -6.23 -1.48 -15.64
N THR A 274 -6.92 -0.37 -15.88
CA THR A 274 -6.50 0.94 -15.42
C THR A 274 -7.34 1.32 -14.20
N LEU A 275 -6.71 1.37 -13.03
CA LEU A 275 -7.38 1.77 -11.82
C LEU A 275 -7.46 3.29 -11.76
N MET A 276 -8.66 3.81 -11.89
CA MET A 276 -9.00 5.22 -11.77
C MET A 276 -10.07 5.39 -10.69
N LYS A 277 -10.05 6.52 -10.02
CA LYS A 277 -11.18 6.90 -9.16
C LYS A 277 -12.39 7.12 -10.05
N ARG A 278 -13.52 6.44 -9.77
CA ARG A 278 -14.80 6.78 -10.40
C ARG A 278 -15.13 8.22 -10.00
N GLY A 279 -15.45 9.05 -10.97
CA GLY A 279 -15.93 10.42 -10.72
C GLY A 279 -17.12 10.38 -9.76
N ASP A 280 -17.15 11.36 -8.85
CA ASP A 280 -18.27 11.57 -7.92
C ASP A 280 -19.56 11.79 -8.68
#